data_93252079fb9e6190c3a1a7f90e625fed
#
_entry.id   93252079fb9e6190c3a1a7f90e625fed
#
_cell.length_a   1.000
_cell.length_b   1.000
_cell.length_c   1.000
_cell.angle_alpha   90.00
_cell.angle_beta   90.00
_cell.angle_gamma   90.00
#
_symmetry.space_group_name_H-M   'P 1'
#
loop_
_entity.id
_entity.type
_entity.pdbx_description
1 polymer ?
#
loop_
_entity_poly.entity_id
_entity_poly.type
_entity_poly.pdbx_seq_one_letter_code
_entity_poly.pdbx_strand_id
1 'polypeptide(L)'
;MPRKEDSIPATLRAVSVLEALVAAERPAALAELTSMVRLPKPTLYRMLGMLETAGLVIREPGARRYAPGPRLAALGRAVMLNASLRAERGAILARLVGEIGETCNFTMLDGAQVVYVDRVETAWPLRMTLTSGSHVPLHCTASGKLLLALLPKATRERLTAQLPLNRFTESTITDAKRLSGELSRIRSNRYATDNEEFHAGLVCVAVPVAGKKRACAALAVHAPVSRMPLERALSYLPVLRRAAAAMSSTLNG
;
A
#
# COMPACT_ATOMS: atom_id res chain seq x y z
N MET A 1 2.96 21.01 -45.20
CA MET A 1 4.08 20.76 -44.26
C MET A 1 3.48 20.13 -42.99
N PRO A 2 3.80 18.88 -42.64
CA PRO A 2 3.32 18.31 -41.37
C PRO A 2 4.09 18.98 -40.21
N ARG A 3 3.33 19.46 -39.21
CA ARG A 3 3.87 19.96 -37.95
C ARG A 3 4.78 18.88 -37.34
N LYS A 4 6.01 19.23 -36.96
CA LYS A 4 6.84 18.44 -36.06
C LYS A 4 6.05 18.29 -34.72
N GLU A 5 5.27 17.22 -34.58
CA GLU A 5 4.85 16.78 -33.27
C GLU A 5 6.12 16.41 -32.51
N ASP A 6 6.30 17.03 -31.36
CA ASP A 6 7.40 16.78 -30.44
C ASP A 6 7.46 15.28 -30.13
N SER A 7 8.37 14.58 -30.81
CA SER A 7 8.49 13.14 -30.59
C SER A 7 9.16 12.93 -29.24
N ILE A 8 8.39 12.44 -28.26
CA ILE A 8 8.90 12.04 -26.95
C ILE A 8 10.16 11.20 -27.16
N PRO A 9 11.31 11.52 -26.55
CA PRO A 9 12.54 10.75 -26.64
C PRO A 9 12.31 9.26 -26.32
N ALA A 10 13.03 8.36 -26.97
CA ALA A 10 12.82 6.92 -26.84
C ALA A 10 12.87 6.44 -25.37
N THR A 11 13.75 7.02 -24.56
CA THR A 11 13.87 6.77 -23.13
C THR A 11 12.60 7.15 -22.35
N LEU A 12 12.03 8.31 -22.65
CA LEU A 12 10.80 8.79 -21.99
C LEU A 12 9.56 8.02 -22.44
N ARG A 13 9.57 7.44 -23.65
CA ARG A 13 8.48 6.52 -24.08
C ARG A 13 8.40 5.29 -23.20
N ALA A 14 9.54 4.72 -22.79
CA ALA A 14 9.56 3.59 -21.88
C ALA A 14 8.99 3.96 -20.50
N VAL A 15 9.32 5.15 -19.99
CA VAL A 15 8.74 5.67 -18.74
C VAL A 15 7.23 5.82 -18.87
N SER A 16 6.73 6.42 -19.95
CA SER A 16 5.27 6.56 -20.17
C SER A 16 4.54 5.22 -20.25
N VAL A 17 5.17 4.17 -20.75
CA VAL A 17 4.59 2.81 -20.74
C VAL A 17 4.51 2.28 -19.32
N LEU A 18 5.55 2.45 -18.51
CA LEU A 18 5.55 2.04 -17.10
C LEU A 18 4.52 2.82 -16.29
N GLU A 19 4.40 4.13 -16.49
CA GLU A 19 3.39 4.98 -15.85
C GLU A 19 1.97 4.52 -16.19
N ALA A 20 1.70 4.21 -17.47
CA ALA A 20 0.40 3.71 -17.91
C ALA A 20 0.05 2.35 -17.25
N LEU A 21 1.03 1.45 -17.11
CA LEU A 21 0.85 0.16 -16.44
C LEU A 21 0.60 0.31 -14.94
N VAL A 22 1.34 1.20 -14.27
CA VAL A 22 1.16 1.48 -12.84
C VAL A 22 -0.19 2.15 -12.58
N ALA A 23 -0.64 3.04 -13.49
CA ALA A 23 -1.94 3.70 -13.40
C ALA A 23 -3.12 2.78 -13.70
N ALA A 24 -2.91 1.64 -14.36
CA ALA A 24 -3.94 0.66 -14.65
C ALA A 24 -4.32 -0.12 -13.38
N GLU A 25 -5.62 -0.25 -13.11
CA GLU A 25 -6.11 -1.00 -11.92
C GLU A 25 -6.04 -2.52 -12.10
N ARG A 26 -5.81 -2.98 -13.32
CA ARG A 26 -5.74 -4.38 -13.72
C ARG A 26 -4.70 -4.56 -14.82
N PRO A 27 -4.22 -5.79 -15.04
CA PRO A 27 -3.35 -6.07 -16.17
C PRO A 27 -3.98 -5.60 -17.49
N ALA A 28 -3.23 -4.83 -18.27
CA ALA A 28 -3.71 -4.16 -19.47
C ALA A 28 -3.35 -4.93 -20.75
N ALA A 29 -4.28 -5.03 -21.71
CA ALA A 29 -3.99 -5.59 -23.02
C ALA A 29 -3.16 -4.61 -23.87
N LEU A 30 -2.43 -5.15 -24.87
CA LEU A 30 -1.63 -4.32 -25.79
C LEU A 30 -2.44 -3.19 -26.44
N ALA A 31 -3.69 -3.47 -26.82
CA ALA A 31 -4.58 -2.47 -27.44
C ALA A 31 -4.94 -1.34 -26.47
N GLU A 32 -5.22 -1.67 -25.20
CA GLU A 32 -5.51 -0.69 -24.14
C GLU A 32 -4.29 0.22 -23.91
N LEU A 33 -3.09 -0.37 -23.80
CA LEU A 33 -1.84 0.40 -23.65
C LEU A 33 -1.55 1.27 -24.86
N THR A 34 -1.80 0.79 -26.07
CA THR A 34 -1.61 1.59 -27.32
C THR A 34 -2.45 2.87 -27.25
N SER A 35 -3.69 2.78 -26.79
CA SER A 35 -4.57 3.96 -26.63
C SER A 35 -4.08 4.91 -25.54
N MET A 36 -3.50 4.39 -24.45
CA MET A 36 -3.04 5.19 -23.31
C MET A 36 -1.76 5.96 -23.63
N VAL A 37 -0.78 5.32 -24.29
CA VAL A 37 0.55 5.90 -24.51
C VAL A 37 0.74 6.51 -25.91
N ARG A 38 -0.24 6.38 -26.80
CA ARG A 38 -0.22 6.91 -28.17
C ARG A 38 1.01 6.48 -28.98
N LEU A 39 1.49 5.26 -28.79
CA LEU A 39 2.61 4.69 -29.53
C LEU A 39 2.12 3.71 -30.61
N PRO A 40 2.80 3.60 -31.78
CA PRO A 40 2.51 2.57 -32.76
C PRO A 40 2.62 1.17 -32.15
N LYS A 41 1.64 0.31 -32.42
CA LYS A 41 1.55 -1.05 -31.85
C LYS A 41 2.85 -1.88 -31.97
N PRO A 42 3.58 -1.88 -33.12
CA PRO A 42 4.84 -2.62 -33.22
C PRO A 42 5.93 -2.08 -32.29
N THR A 43 5.99 -0.74 -32.15
CA THR A 43 6.96 -0.07 -31.26
C THR A 43 6.66 -0.42 -29.79
N LEU A 44 5.40 -0.33 -29.40
CA LEU A 44 4.95 -0.67 -28.03
C LEU A 44 5.21 -2.15 -27.72
N TYR A 45 4.91 -3.05 -28.65
CA TYR A 45 5.15 -4.50 -28.46
C TYR A 45 6.64 -4.80 -28.22
N ARG A 46 7.54 -4.23 -29.04
CA ARG A 46 8.99 -4.40 -28.87
C ARG A 46 9.48 -3.82 -27.54
N MET A 47 8.94 -2.66 -27.14
CA MET A 47 9.30 -2.01 -25.88
C MET A 47 8.85 -2.85 -24.68
N LEU A 48 7.62 -3.38 -24.70
CA LEU A 48 7.11 -4.27 -23.66
C LEU A 48 7.96 -5.55 -23.54
N GLY A 49 8.43 -6.11 -24.64
CA GLY A 49 9.35 -7.26 -24.60
C GLY A 49 10.68 -6.94 -23.92
N MET A 50 11.27 -5.76 -24.20
CA MET A 50 12.50 -5.32 -23.52
C MET A 50 12.27 -5.08 -22.02
N LEU A 51 11.14 -4.47 -21.63
CA LEU A 51 10.78 -4.23 -20.25
C LEU A 51 10.46 -5.52 -19.50
N GLU A 52 9.87 -6.52 -20.18
CA GLU A 52 9.62 -7.86 -19.66
C GLU A 52 10.94 -8.59 -19.37
N THR A 53 11.87 -8.60 -20.33
CA THR A 53 13.22 -9.16 -20.14
C THR A 53 13.96 -8.49 -18.98
N ALA A 54 13.76 -7.18 -18.80
CA ALA A 54 14.35 -6.44 -17.68
C ALA A 54 13.64 -6.67 -16.33
N GLY A 55 12.54 -7.43 -16.27
CA GLY A 55 11.75 -7.67 -15.05
C GLY A 55 10.94 -6.47 -14.57
N LEU A 56 10.86 -5.39 -15.38
CA LEU A 56 10.06 -4.19 -15.07
C LEU A 56 8.57 -4.38 -15.38
N VAL A 57 8.27 -5.29 -16.30
CA VAL A 57 6.92 -5.67 -16.72
C VAL A 57 6.82 -7.19 -16.66
N ILE A 58 5.65 -7.71 -16.34
CA ILE A 58 5.32 -9.13 -16.49
C ILE A 58 4.16 -9.28 -17.47
N ARG A 59 4.15 -10.41 -18.16
CA ARG A 59 3.04 -10.84 -19.01
C ARG A 59 2.28 -11.95 -18.30
N GLU A 60 0.97 -11.78 -18.12
CA GLU A 60 0.16 -12.82 -17.51
C GLU A 60 0.07 -14.07 -18.41
N PRO A 61 0.31 -15.27 -17.86
CA PRO A 61 0.16 -16.51 -18.61
C PRO A 61 -1.28 -16.64 -19.17
N GLY A 62 -1.40 -16.90 -20.47
CA GLY A 62 -2.69 -17.16 -21.14
C GLY A 62 -3.52 -15.93 -21.52
N ALA A 63 -3.35 -14.78 -20.87
CA ALA A 63 -4.23 -13.62 -21.07
C ALA A 63 -3.68 -12.54 -22.02
N ARG A 64 -2.44 -12.63 -22.49
CA ARG A 64 -1.75 -11.60 -23.30
C ARG A 64 -1.90 -10.19 -22.71
N ARG A 65 -1.95 -10.08 -21.37
CA ARG A 65 -2.04 -8.83 -20.61
C ARG A 65 -0.72 -8.56 -19.91
N TYR A 66 -0.42 -7.27 -19.71
CA TYR A 66 0.82 -6.78 -19.10
C TYR A 66 0.50 -6.12 -17.76
N ALA A 67 1.38 -6.32 -16.78
CA ALA A 67 1.31 -5.74 -15.45
C ALA A 67 2.69 -5.26 -14.99
N PRO A 68 2.77 -4.37 -13.97
CA PRO A 68 4.03 -4.02 -13.33
C PRO A 68 4.80 -5.25 -12.85
N GLY A 69 6.07 -5.34 -13.20
CA GLY A 69 6.96 -6.44 -12.81
C GLY A 69 7.57 -6.25 -11.42
N PRO A 70 8.19 -7.32 -10.85
CA PRO A 70 8.75 -7.29 -9.50
C PRO A 70 9.88 -6.25 -9.35
N ARG A 71 10.68 -6.03 -10.39
CA ARG A 71 11.74 -5.02 -10.37
C ARG A 71 11.18 -3.59 -10.31
N LEU A 72 10.08 -3.30 -11.01
CA LEU A 72 9.42 -2.00 -10.93
C LEU A 72 8.82 -1.76 -9.53
N ALA A 73 8.20 -2.78 -8.95
CA ALA A 73 7.71 -2.72 -7.58
C ALA A 73 8.85 -2.48 -6.57
N ALA A 74 9.99 -3.15 -6.73
CA ALA A 74 11.18 -2.94 -5.89
C ALA A 74 11.73 -1.52 -6.00
N LEU A 75 11.81 -0.95 -7.21
CA LEU A 75 12.21 0.45 -7.43
C LEU A 75 11.26 1.43 -6.72
N GLY A 76 9.95 1.22 -6.86
CA GLY A 76 8.95 2.04 -6.18
C GLY A 76 9.12 2.00 -4.65
N ARG A 77 9.33 0.83 -4.06
CA ARG A 77 9.62 0.70 -2.62
C ARG A 77 10.91 1.41 -2.22
N ALA A 78 12.00 1.23 -2.98
CA ALA A 78 13.27 1.87 -2.70
C ALA A 78 13.15 3.40 -2.68
N VAL A 79 12.40 3.98 -3.62
CA VAL A 79 12.10 5.42 -3.66
C VAL A 79 11.35 5.84 -2.40
N MET A 80 10.31 5.10 -2.00
CA MET A 80 9.52 5.41 -0.81
C MET A 80 10.32 5.30 0.50
N LEU A 81 11.30 4.40 0.55
CA LEU A 81 12.20 4.24 1.70
C LEU A 81 13.36 5.26 1.72
N ASN A 82 13.52 6.07 0.68
CA ASN A 82 14.60 7.05 0.56
C ASN A 82 14.44 8.18 1.60
N ALA A 83 15.56 8.57 2.22
CA ALA A 83 15.60 9.56 3.31
C ALA A 83 15.06 10.94 2.90
N SER A 84 15.25 11.37 1.64
CA SER A 84 14.78 12.67 1.16
C SER A 84 13.25 12.83 1.18
N LEU A 85 12.51 11.74 0.94
CA LEU A 85 11.05 11.73 1.00
C LEU A 85 10.50 11.46 2.42
N ARG A 86 11.38 11.10 3.35
CA ARG A 86 10.99 10.77 4.74
C ARG A 86 10.79 12.00 5.63
N ALA A 87 11.47 13.12 5.32
CA ALA A 87 11.47 14.29 6.18
C ALA A 87 10.05 14.86 6.39
N GLU A 88 9.30 15.04 5.33
CA GLU A 88 7.93 15.58 5.39
C GLU A 88 6.96 14.60 6.07
N ARG A 89 7.03 13.32 5.69
CA ARG A 89 6.21 12.27 6.32
C ARG A 89 6.57 12.09 7.80
N GLY A 90 7.87 12.15 8.13
CA GLY A 90 8.36 12.12 9.50
C GLY A 90 7.83 13.25 10.35
N ALA A 91 7.75 14.47 9.81
CA ALA A 91 7.17 15.63 10.52
C ALA A 91 5.67 15.45 10.81
N ILE A 92 4.92 14.88 9.85
CA ILE A 92 3.49 14.57 10.05
C ILE A 92 3.33 13.50 11.14
N LEU A 93 4.13 12.41 11.08
CA LEU A 93 4.10 11.35 12.10
C LEU A 93 4.51 11.87 13.48
N ALA A 94 5.55 12.70 13.58
CA ALA A 94 6.01 13.28 14.85
C ALA A 94 4.93 14.16 15.51
N ARG A 95 4.22 14.97 14.70
CA ARG A 95 3.07 15.75 15.20
C ARG A 95 1.95 14.83 15.69
N LEU A 96 1.65 13.77 14.94
CA LEU A 96 0.62 12.80 15.30
C LEU A 96 0.96 12.08 16.61
N VAL A 97 2.21 11.66 16.79
CA VAL A 97 2.70 11.05 18.04
C VAL A 97 2.62 12.05 19.19
N GLY A 98 2.97 13.32 18.96
CA GLY A 98 2.83 14.37 19.97
C GLY A 98 1.38 14.60 20.41
N GLU A 99 0.39 14.44 19.51
CA GLU A 99 -1.04 14.60 19.82
C GLU A 99 -1.63 13.36 20.51
N ILE A 100 -1.25 12.14 20.08
CA ILE A 100 -1.80 10.88 20.61
C ILE A 100 -1.01 10.34 21.81
N GLY A 101 0.30 10.56 21.86
CA GLY A 101 1.22 10.02 22.86
C GLY A 101 1.68 8.58 22.60
N GLU A 102 1.27 7.95 21.49
CA GLU A 102 1.59 6.57 21.15
C GLU A 102 2.25 6.45 19.76
N THR A 103 2.89 5.32 19.49
CA THR A 103 3.64 5.08 18.26
C THR A 103 2.73 5.11 17.04
N CYS A 104 3.15 5.86 16.02
CA CYS A 104 2.44 5.94 14.74
C CYS A 104 3.31 5.46 13.58
N ASN A 105 2.66 4.85 12.59
CA ASN A 105 3.32 4.22 11.45
C ASN A 105 2.66 4.62 10.14
N PHE A 106 3.49 4.79 9.11
CA PHE A 106 3.08 4.85 7.73
C PHE A 106 3.50 3.55 7.03
N THR A 107 2.56 2.83 6.44
CA THR A 107 2.76 1.49 5.89
C THR A 107 2.17 1.38 4.50
N MET A 108 2.72 0.47 3.69
CA MET A 108 2.26 0.19 2.33
C MET A 108 2.13 -1.31 2.10
N LEU A 109 1.38 -1.67 1.06
CA LEU A 109 1.29 -3.05 0.59
C LEU A 109 2.57 -3.44 -0.15
N ASP A 110 3.15 -4.58 0.18
CA ASP A 110 4.26 -5.20 -0.51
C ASP A 110 3.97 -6.69 -0.78
N GLY A 111 3.51 -7.00 -2.00
CA GLY A 111 3.06 -8.34 -2.34
C GLY A 111 1.91 -8.82 -1.45
N ALA A 112 2.16 -9.88 -0.68
CA ALA A 112 1.22 -10.47 0.28
C ALA A 112 1.49 -10.05 1.74
N GLN A 113 2.21 -8.95 1.96
CA GLN A 113 2.58 -8.42 3.27
C GLN A 113 2.41 -6.91 3.31
N VAL A 114 2.51 -6.34 4.51
CA VAL A 114 2.62 -4.89 4.74
C VAL A 114 4.06 -4.57 5.05
N VAL A 115 4.61 -3.52 4.42
CA VAL A 115 5.92 -2.96 4.75
C VAL A 115 5.77 -1.68 5.55
N TYR A 116 6.55 -1.54 6.61
CA TYR A 116 6.71 -0.29 7.35
C TYR A 116 7.62 0.66 6.56
N VAL A 117 7.07 1.77 6.08
CA VAL A 117 7.83 2.78 5.32
C VAL A 117 8.45 3.79 6.29
N ASP A 118 7.61 4.42 7.11
CA ASP A 118 8.03 5.36 8.13
C ASP A 118 7.36 5.08 9.46
N ARG A 119 8.05 5.43 10.54
CA ARG A 119 7.60 5.23 11.89
C ARG A 119 8.17 6.31 12.81
N VAL A 120 7.34 6.78 13.73
CA VAL A 120 7.77 7.59 14.87
C VAL A 120 7.28 6.93 16.15
N GLU A 121 8.22 6.63 17.02
CA GLU A 121 7.94 5.91 18.26
C GLU A 121 7.52 6.87 19.38
N THR A 122 6.66 6.37 20.25
CA THR A 122 6.37 7.01 21.53
C THR A 122 7.63 7.07 22.41
N ALA A 123 7.68 8.04 23.31
CA ALA A 123 8.73 8.15 24.32
C ALA A 123 8.64 7.08 25.44
N TRP A 124 7.53 6.35 25.53
CA TRP A 124 7.36 5.30 26.54
C TRP A 124 8.39 4.18 26.39
N PRO A 125 9.04 3.72 27.47
CA PRO A 125 10.01 2.62 27.41
C PRO A 125 9.38 1.31 26.90
N LEU A 126 8.18 0.96 27.38
CA LEU A 126 7.45 -0.22 26.93
C LEU A 126 6.73 0.10 25.63
N ARG A 127 7.29 -0.38 24.52
CA ARG A 127 6.74 -0.25 23.17
C ARG A 127 7.16 -1.40 22.28
N MET A 128 6.35 -1.72 21.28
CA MET A 128 6.75 -2.63 20.23
C MET A 128 7.72 -1.92 19.28
N THR A 129 8.88 -2.50 19.04
CA THR A 129 9.88 -1.95 18.12
C THR A 129 9.88 -2.72 16.81
N LEU A 130 9.57 -2.02 15.73
CA LEU A 130 9.70 -2.49 14.35
C LEU A 130 10.48 -1.42 13.58
N THR A 131 11.36 -1.83 12.70
CA THR A 131 12.15 -0.89 11.89
C THR A 131 11.48 -0.59 10.55
N SER A 132 11.79 0.55 9.93
CA SER A 132 11.43 0.80 8.53
C SER A 132 12.01 -0.31 7.65
N GLY A 133 11.20 -0.84 6.73
CA GLY A 133 11.51 -2.03 5.93
C GLY A 133 11.03 -3.36 6.53
N SER A 134 10.62 -3.41 7.80
CA SER A 134 10.02 -4.63 8.39
C SER A 134 8.69 -4.96 7.72
N HIS A 135 8.40 -6.27 7.62
CA HIS A 135 7.15 -6.78 7.05
C HIS A 135 6.28 -7.42 8.12
N VAL A 136 4.96 -7.26 7.96
CA VAL A 136 3.95 -7.88 8.84
C VAL A 136 2.82 -8.50 8.01
N PRO A 137 2.06 -9.47 8.58
CA PRO A 137 0.98 -10.15 7.88
C PRO A 137 -0.20 -9.24 7.51
N LEU A 138 -0.90 -9.58 6.42
CA LEU A 138 -2.10 -8.87 5.97
C LEU A 138 -3.34 -9.18 6.79
N HIS A 139 -3.54 -10.42 7.26
CA HIS A 139 -4.82 -10.89 7.78
C HIS A 139 -5.09 -10.53 9.25
N CYS A 140 -4.06 -10.21 10.03
CA CYS A 140 -4.16 -10.00 11.48
C CYS A 140 -3.61 -8.66 11.97
N THR A 141 -3.18 -7.77 11.07
CA THR A 141 -2.76 -6.40 11.42
C THR A 141 -3.77 -5.38 10.93
N ALA A 142 -3.94 -4.26 11.63
CA ALA A 142 -4.88 -3.21 11.24
C ALA A 142 -4.56 -2.67 9.84
N SER A 143 -3.30 -2.29 9.59
CA SER A 143 -2.84 -1.83 8.26
C SER A 143 -3.04 -2.90 7.19
N GLY A 144 -2.75 -4.15 7.51
CA GLY A 144 -2.88 -5.27 6.58
C GLY A 144 -4.32 -5.50 6.14
N LYS A 145 -5.24 -5.65 7.09
CA LYS A 145 -6.65 -5.82 6.80
C LYS A 145 -7.23 -4.62 6.05
N LEU A 146 -6.81 -3.39 6.42
CA LEU A 146 -7.24 -2.18 5.73
C LEU A 146 -6.80 -2.16 4.27
N LEU A 147 -5.52 -2.35 4.00
CA LEU A 147 -4.97 -2.33 2.64
C LEU A 147 -5.57 -3.44 1.78
N LEU A 148 -5.68 -4.65 2.33
CA LEU A 148 -6.33 -5.78 1.67
C LEU A 148 -7.80 -5.49 1.33
N ALA A 149 -8.56 -4.92 2.26
CA ALA A 149 -9.97 -4.56 2.07
C ALA A 149 -10.19 -3.56 0.94
N LEU A 150 -9.24 -2.62 0.75
CA LEU A 150 -9.35 -1.53 -0.22
C LEU A 150 -8.80 -1.87 -1.60
N LEU A 151 -8.27 -3.08 -1.81
CA LEU A 151 -7.89 -3.57 -3.13
C LEU A 151 -9.11 -3.76 -4.04
N PRO A 152 -8.93 -3.67 -5.38
CA PRO A 152 -9.95 -4.09 -6.34
C PRO A 152 -10.43 -5.52 -6.05
N LYS A 153 -11.72 -5.78 -6.26
CA LYS A 153 -12.38 -7.04 -5.88
C LYS A 153 -11.59 -8.28 -6.33
N ALA A 154 -11.25 -8.38 -7.61
CA ALA A 154 -10.54 -9.54 -8.15
C ALA A 154 -9.15 -9.75 -7.52
N THR A 155 -8.39 -8.66 -7.30
CA THR A 155 -7.07 -8.72 -6.65
C THR A 155 -7.19 -9.14 -5.20
N ARG A 156 -8.16 -8.58 -4.46
CA ARG A 156 -8.43 -8.91 -3.07
C ARG A 156 -8.81 -10.39 -2.93
N GLU A 157 -9.74 -10.89 -3.72
CA GLU A 157 -10.19 -12.28 -3.67
C GLU A 157 -9.05 -13.25 -3.97
N ARG A 158 -8.27 -13.00 -5.02
CA ARG A 158 -7.10 -13.81 -5.36
C ARG A 158 -6.07 -13.82 -4.24
N LEU A 159 -5.76 -12.65 -3.69
CA LEU A 159 -4.76 -12.55 -2.63
C LEU A 159 -5.25 -13.22 -1.35
N THR A 160 -6.49 -12.97 -0.93
CA THR A 160 -7.08 -13.60 0.26
C THR A 160 -7.07 -15.12 0.18
N ALA A 161 -7.34 -15.70 -1.00
CA ALA A 161 -7.32 -17.15 -1.21
C ALA A 161 -5.92 -17.78 -1.06
N GLN A 162 -4.86 -17.00 -1.19
CA GLN A 162 -3.47 -17.44 -1.11
C GLN A 162 -2.79 -17.11 0.24
N LEU A 163 -3.45 -16.33 1.11
CA LEU A 163 -2.86 -15.93 2.39
C LEU A 163 -2.75 -17.13 3.34
N PRO A 164 -1.58 -17.34 3.95
CA PRO A 164 -1.47 -18.22 5.09
C PRO A 164 -2.12 -17.53 6.30
N LEU A 165 -3.27 -18.04 6.74
CA LEU A 165 -4.00 -17.48 7.89
C LEU A 165 -3.43 -18.06 9.20
N ASN A 166 -2.12 -17.87 9.42
CA ASN A 166 -1.43 -18.36 10.60
C ASN A 166 -1.99 -17.73 11.89
N ARG A 167 -2.14 -18.54 12.93
CA ARG A 167 -2.53 -18.07 14.26
C ARG A 167 -1.33 -17.45 14.97
N PHE A 168 -1.46 -16.22 15.43
CA PHE A 168 -0.48 -15.51 16.26
C PHE A 168 -0.95 -15.39 17.71
N THR A 169 -2.28 -15.24 17.91
CA THR A 169 -2.93 -15.14 19.20
C THR A 169 -4.28 -15.88 19.17
N GLU A 170 -4.97 -15.95 20.28
CA GLU A 170 -6.34 -16.49 20.31
C GLU A 170 -7.33 -15.62 19.53
N SER A 171 -7.05 -14.31 19.40
CA SER A 171 -7.89 -13.35 18.68
C SER A 171 -7.66 -13.36 17.17
N THR A 172 -6.58 -13.99 16.68
CA THR A 172 -6.23 -14.01 15.24
C THR A 172 -7.38 -14.61 14.40
N ILE A 173 -7.76 -13.92 13.34
CA ILE A 173 -8.71 -14.44 12.35
C ILE A 173 -7.98 -15.48 11.47
N THR A 174 -8.33 -16.75 11.63
CA THR A 174 -7.76 -17.89 10.90
C THR A 174 -8.74 -18.52 9.90
N ASP A 175 -9.97 -18.00 9.84
CA ASP A 175 -11.01 -18.47 8.93
C ASP A 175 -11.24 -17.48 7.78
N ALA A 176 -11.18 -17.94 6.54
CA ALA A 176 -11.30 -17.12 5.34
C ALA A 176 -12.68 -16.43 5.21
N LYS A 177 -13.77 -17.07 5.67
CA LYS A 177 -15.12 -16.49 5.64
C LYS A 177 -15.25 -15.35 6.65
N ARG A 178 -14.72 -15.55 7.88
CA ARG A 178 -14.64 -14.48 8.89
C ARG A 178 -13.80 -13.32 8.40
N LEU A 179 -12.63 -13.59 7.79
CA LEU A 179 -11.79 -12.54 7.21
C LEU A 179 -12.54 -11.77 6.11
N SER A 180 -13.25 -12.45 5.22
CA SER A 180 -14.04 -11.80 4.16
C SER A 180 -15.13 -10.88 4.74
N GLY A 181 -15.81 -11.29 5.80
CA GLY A 181 -16.78 -10.45 6.53
C GLY A 181 -16.12 -9.21 7.13
N GLU A 182 -14.98 -9.38 7.80
CA GLU A 182 -14.20 -8.27 8.38
C GLU A 182 -13.73 -7.29 7.30
N LEU A 183 -13.21 -7.77 6.16
CA LEU A 183 -12.80 -6.92 5.04
C LEU A 183 -13.97 -6.13 4.46
N SER A 184 -15.17 -6.70 4.45
CA SER A 184 -16.39 -6.00 4.00
C SER A 184 -16.75 -4.85 4.95
N ARG A 185 -16.69 -5.09 6.28
CA ARG A 185 -16.89 -4.08 7.32
C ARG A 185 -15.87 -2.94 7.21
N ILE A 186 -14.59 -3.27 7.02
CA ILE A 186 -13.51 -2.30 6.88
C ILE A 186 -13.71 -1.41 5.63
N ARG A 187 -14.18 -1.97 4.53
CA ARG A 187 -14.48 -1.19 3.31
C ARG A 187 -15.55 -0.13 3.54
N SER A 188 -16.60 -0.47 4.26
CA SER A 188 -17.68 0.45 4.59
C SER A 188 -17.24 1.54 5.57
N ASN A 189 -16.52 1.16 6.62
CA ASN A 189 -16.15 2.06 7.70
C ASN A 189 -14.91 2.91 7.41
N ARG A 190 -14.08 2.49 6.43
CA ARG A 190 -12.83 3.16 6.05
C ARG A 190 -11.84 3.27 7.21
N TYR A 191 -11.81 2.27 8.09
CA TYR A 191 -10.76 2.03 9.06
C TYR A 191 -10.70 0.54 9.40
N ALA A 192 -9.58 0.10 9.95
CA ALA A 192 -9.41 -1.26 10.47
C ALA A 192 -8.79 -1.21 11.86
N THR A 193 -9.05 -2.27 12.62
CA THR A 193 -8.48 -2.49 13.95
C THR A 193 -7.66 -3.78 13.96
N ASP A 194 -6.67 -3.86 14.83
CA ASP A 194 -6.07 -5.09 15.30
C ASP A 194 -6.23 -5.06 16.82
N ASN A 195 -7.12 -5.89 17.32
CA ASN A 195 -7.40 -6.01 18.73
C ASN A 195 -6.77 -7.30 19.25
N GLU A 196 -5.47 -7.23 19.52
CA GLU A 196 -4.68 -8.37 19.97
C GLU A 196 -4.65 -9.55 18.97
N GLU A 197 -4.82 -9.28 17.68
CA GLU A 197 -4.82 -10.32 16.65
C GLU A 197 -3.41 -10.72 16.21
N PHE A 198 -2.49 -9.75 16.09
CA PHE A 198 -1.09 -9.99 15.71
C PHE A 198 -0.21 -10.23 16.94
N HIS A 199 -0.41 -9.47 17.99
CA HIS A 199 0.33 -9.60 19.26
C HIS A 199 -0.63 -9.47 20.44
N ALA A 200 -0.59 -10.44 21.36
CA ALA A 200 -1.33 -10.33 22.62
C ALA A 200 -0.89 -9.07 23.39
N GLY A 201 -1.83 -8.36 23.96
CA GLY A 201 -1.62 -7.10 24.70
C GLY A 201 -1.37 -5.88 23.81
N LEU A 202 -1.50 -5.98 22.46
CA LEU A 202 -1.32 -4.87 21.53
C LEU A 202 -2.62 -4.52 20.81
N VAL A 203 -2.95 -3.23 20.75
CA VAL A 203 -4.08 -2.71 19.97
C VAL A 203 -3.56 -1.75 18.90
N CYS A 204 -4.15 -1.83 17.71
CA CYS A 204 -3.82 -0.95 16.60
C CYS A 204 -5.09 -0.49 15.88
N VAL A 205 -5.10 0.78 15.43
CA VAL A 205 -6.12 1.34 14.53
C VAL A 205 -5.43 1.94 13.32
N ALA A 206 -5.94 1.65 12.12
CA ALA A 206 -5.41 2.14 10.87
C ALA A 206 -6.49 2.84 10.02
N VAL A 207 -6.10 3.91 9.33
CA VAL A 207 -6.91 4.65 8.36
C VAL A 207 -6.20 4.70 7.01
N PRO A 208 -6.94 4.80 5.89
CA PRO A 208 -6.33 4.85 4.57
C PRO A 208 -5.68 6.20 4.28
N VAL A 209 -4.52 6.17 3.65
CA VAL A 209 -3.90 7.32 3.00
C VAL A 209 -4.17 7.24 1.51
N ALA A 210 -4.77 8.29 0.95
CA ALA A 210 -5.21 8.30 -0.43
C ALA A 210 -4.03 8.62 -1.38
N GLY A 211 -3.86 7.81 -2.43
CA GLY A 211 -3.11 8.18 -3.62
C GLY A 211 -4.03 8.84 -4.66
N LYS A 212 -3.48 9.16 -5.84
CA LYS A 212 -4.22 9.87 -6.92
C LYS A 212 -5.57 9.22 -7.29
N LYS A 213 -5.68 7.92 -7.25
CA LYS A 213 -6.90 7.19 -7.64
C LYS A 213 -7.51 6.33 -6.53
N ARG A 214 -6.69 5.85 -5.59
CA ARG A 214 -7.11 4.91 -4.54
C ARG A 214 -6.23 5.04 -3.30
N ALA A 215 -6.66 4.44 -2.20
CA ALA A 215 -5.77 4.27 -1.05
C ALA A 215 -4.59 3.37 -1.43
N CYS A 216 -3.38 3.86 -1.22
CA CYS A 216 -2.13 3.17 -1.55
C CYS A 216 -1.29 2.86 -0.31
N ALA A 217 -1.65 3.45 0.82
CA ALA A 217 -0.94 3.32 2.08
C ALA A 217 -1.92 3.36 3.26
N ALA A 218 -1.43 3.03 4.44
CA ALA A 218 -2.17 3.15 5.69
C ALA A 218 -1.35 3.97 6.71
N LEU A 219 -2.07 4.79 7.48
CA LEU A 219 -1.57 5.47 8.66
C LEU A 219 -2.18 4.80 9.88
N ALA A 220 -1.36 4.40 10.83
CA ALA A 220 -1.79 3.62 11.97
C ALA A 220 -1.18 4.13 13.28
N VAL A 221 -1.93 3.97 14.37
CA VAL A 221 -1.44 4.09 15.74
C VAL A 221 -1.51 2.72 16.40
N HIS A 222 -0.51 2.38 17.19
CA HIS A 222 -0.55 1.20 18.04
C HIS A 222 0.05 1.45 19.42
N ALA A 223 -0.48 0.73 20.41
CA ALA A 223 0.00 0.77 21.78
C ALA A 223 -0.38 -0.50 22.55
N PRO A 224 0.24 -0.77 23.71
CA PRO A 224 -0.25 -1.76 24.63
C PRO A 224 -1.70 -1.49 25.04
N VAL A 225 -2.51 -2.55 25.14
CA VAL A 225 -3.93 -2.47 25.52
C VAL A 225 -4.12 -1.77 26.88
N SER A 226 -3.16 -1.92 27.79
CA SER A 226 -3.16 -1.28 29.11
C SER A 226 -3.14 0.25 29.08
N ARG A 227 -2.54 0.85 28.03
CA ARG A 227 -2.51 2.32 27.84
C ARG A 227 -3.57 2.80 26.86
N MET A 228 -3.87 2.00 25.85
CA MET A 228 -4.80 2.35 24.79
C MET A 228 -5.73 1.15 24.49
N PRO A 229 -6.78 0.93 25.32
CA PRO A 229 -7.81 -0.04 24.97
C PRO A 229 -8.50 0.37 23.65
N LEU A 230 -9.17 -0.59 22.98
CA LEU A 230 -9.71 -0.40 21.64
C LEU A 230 -10.62 0.83 21.52
N GLU A 231 -11.48 1.10 22.50
CA GLU A 231 -12.37 2.27 22.51
C GLU A 231 -11.59 3.59 22.46
N ARG A 232 -10.52 3.69 23.26
CA ARG A 232 -9.62 4.84 23.23
C ARG A 232 -8.90 4.94 21.88
N ALA A 233 -8.44 3.84 21.31
CA ALA A 233 -7.81 3.82 20.00
C ALA A 233 -8.78 4.33 18.91
N LEU A 234 -10.05 3.95 18.97
CA LEU A 234 -11.10 4.40 18.06
C LEU A 234 -11.42 5.90 18.22
N SER A 235 -11.28 6.47 19.42
CA SER A 235 -11.49 7.90 19.62
C SER A 235 -10.47 8.78 18.87
N TYR A 236 -9.32 8.21 18.46
CA TYR A 236 -8.30 8.90 17.66
C TYR A 236 -8.59 8.89 16.14
N LEU A 237 -9.66 8.26 15.66
CA LEU A 237 -10.00 8.24 14.24
C LEU A 237 -10.05 9.63 13.57
N PRO A 238 -10.63 10.69 14.19
CA PRO A 238 -10.62 12.03 13.59
C PRO A 238 -9.21 12.58 13.40
N VAL A 239 -8.33 12.38 14.38
CA VAL A 239 -6.92 12.83 14.35
C VAL A 239 -6.15 12.08 13.28
N LEU A 240 -6.28 10.74 13.24
CA LEU A 240 -5.66 9.89 12.23
C LEU A 240 -6.10 10.27 10.82
N ARG A 241 -7.38 10.57 10.60
CA ARG A 241 -7.90 10.97 9.29
C ARG A 241 -7.36 12.32 8.83
N ARG A 242 -7.22 13.31 9.73
CA ARG A 242 -6.57 14.59 9.41
C ARG A 242 -5.11 14.39 9.00
N ALA A 243 -4.36 13.60 9.78
CA ALA A 243 -2.96 13.29 9.47
C ALA A 243 -2.83 12.50 8.16
N ALA A 244 -3.73 11.55 7.88
CA ALA A 244 -3.76 10.81 6.62
C ALA A 244 -4.06 11.71 5.40
N ALA A 245 -4.90 12.72 5.56
CA ALA A 245 -5.13 13.72 4.50
C ALA A 245 -3.86 14.54 4.21
N ALA A 246 -3.15 15.01 5.25
CA ALA A 246 -1.87 15.68 5.10
C ALA A 246 -0.80 14.75 4.47
N MET A 247 -0.78 13.47 4.86
CA MET A 247 0.12 12.48 4.29
C MET A 247 -0.15 12.23 2.79
N SER A 248 -1.40 12.33 2.36
CA SER A 248 -1.80 12.15 0.96
C SER A 248 -1.14 13.17 0.03
N SER A 249 -0.89 14.40 0.48
CA SER A 249 -0.21 15.42 -0.33
C SER A 249 1.24 15.02 -0.65
N THR A 250 1.94 14.36 0.27
CA THR A 250 3.32 13.91 0.07
C THR A 250 3.45 12.77 -0.96
N LEU A 251 2.33 12.10 -1.30
CA LEU A 251 2.28 11.01 -2.27
C LEU A 251 1.83 11.47 -3.67
N ASN A 252 1.26 12.66 -3.78
CA ASN A 252 0.59 13.16 -4.97
C ASN A 252 1.33 14.33 -5.64
N GLY A 253 2.39 14.79 -4.98
CA GLY A 253 3.26 15.87 -5.44
C GLY A 253 4.10 15.57 -6.68
#